data_520f0ba1a1968e7a761643371edc6b5f
#
_entry.id   520f0ba1a1968e7a761643371edc6b5f
#
_cell.length_a   1.000
_cell.length_b   1.000
_cell.length_c   1.000
_cell.angle_alpha   90.00
_cell.angle_beta   90.00
_cell.angle_gamma   90.00
#
_symmetry.space_group_name_H-M   'P 1'
#
loop_
_entity.id
_entity.type
_entity.pdbx_description
1 polymer ?
#
loop_
_entity_poly.entity_id
_entity_poly.type
_entity_poly.pdbx_seq_one_letter_code
_entity_poly.pdbx_strand_id
1 'polypeptide(L)' 'EVYAAGRTIILSGIDGQSAGVWSTDGKCIWHSAGETNAMVNVSTGCYIVKVGSRTAKILVK' A
#
# COMPACT_ATOMS: atom_id res chain seq x y z
N GLU A 1 -1.86 -9.20 3.78
CA GLU A 1 -0.55 -8.88 4.35
C GLU A 1 0.10 -7.73 3.59
N VAL A 2 0.64 -6.76 4.30
CA VAL A 2 1.26 -5.58 3.70
C VAL A 2 2.67 -5.43 4.25
N TYR A 3 3.63 -5.32 3.34
CA TYR A 3 5.03 -5.14 3.76
C TYR A 3 5.83 -4.46 2.65
N ALA A 4 7.03 -3.99 3.00
CA ALA A 4 7.92 -3.37 2.04
C ALA A 4 9.08 -4.29 1.73
N ALA A 5 9.42 -4.39 0.45
CA ALA A 5 10.59 -5.13 -0.03
C ALA A 5 11.34 -4.21 -0.99
N GLY A 6 12.50 -3.71 -0.54
CA GLY A 6 13.21 -2.68 -1.29
C GLY A 6 12.35 -1.42 -1.37
N ARG A 7 12.17 -0.89 -2.56
CA ARG A 7 11.35 0.29 -2.81
C ARG A 7 9.97 -0.10 -3.35
N THR A 8 9.46 -1.25 -2.92
CA THR A 8 8.18 -1.74 -3.38
C THR A 8 7.32 -2.08 -2.16
N ILE A 9 6.10 -1.59 -2.16
CA ILE A 9 5.12 -1.98 -1.16
C ILE A 9 4.33 -3.14 -1.74
N ILE A 10 4.29 -4.24 -1.01
CA ILE A 10 3.62 -5.45 -1.45
C ILE A 10 2.37 -5.65 -0.61
N LEU A 11 1.24 -5.80 -1.30
CA LEU A 11 -0.04 -6.08 -0.70
C LEU A 11 -0.46 -7.47 -1.15
N SER A 12 -0.67 -8.37 -0.22
CA SER A 12 -1.09 -9.74 -0.54
C SER A 12 -2.31 -10.12 0.28
N GLY A 13 -3.14 -10.99 -0.29
CA GLY A 13 -4.33 -11.48 0.39
C GLY A 13 -5.39 -10.43 0.58
N ILE A 14 -5.46 -9.44 -0.31
CA ILE A 14 -6.46 -8.37 -0.18
C ILE A 14 -7.86 -8.78 -0.64
N ASP A 15 -7.96 -9.93 -1.33
CA ASP A 15 -9.24 -10.61 -1.63
C ASP A 15 -10.31 -9.69 -2.21
N GLY A 16 -9.92 -8.84 -3.16
CA GLY A 16 -10.86 -7.97 -3.84
C GLY A 16 -11.30 -6.75 -3.04
N GLN A 17 -10.75 -6.52 -1.85
CA GLN A 17 -11.05 -5.33 -1.06
C GLN A 17 -10.44 -4.10 -1.70
N SER A 18 -11.04 -2.95 -1.44
CA SER A 18 -10.44 -1.67 -1.85
C SER A 18 -9.11 -1.50 -1.16
N ALA A 19 -8.10 -1.10 -1.92
CA ALA A 19 -6.77 -0.89 -1.37
C ALA A 19 -6.18 0.40 -1.93
N GLY A 20 -5.33 1.04 -1.16
CA GLY A 20 -4.68 2.24 -1.61
C GLY A 20 -3.42 2.53 -0.81
N VAL A 21 -2.55 3.33 -1.40
CA VAL A 21 -1.30 3.76 -0.78
C VAL A 21 -1.25 5.28 -0.84
N TRP A 22 -1.05 5.92 0.30
CA TRP A 22 -0.94 7.37 0.40
C TRP A 22 0.37 7.74 1.04
N SER A 23 0.94 8.87 0.62
CA SER A 23 2.07 9.46 1.32
C SER A 23 1.58 10.13 2.60
N THR A 24 2.50 10.46 3.50
CA THR A 24 2.13 11.03 4.79
C THR A 24 1.57 12.45 4.67
N ASP A 25 1.76 13.10 3.51
CA ASP A 25 1.16 14.41 3.26
C ASP A 25 -0.25 14.31 2.65
N GLY A 26 -0.79 13.08 2.56
CA GLY A 26 -2.15 12.87 2.10
C GLY A 26 -2.29 12.62 0.60
N LYS A 27 -1.19 12.58 -0.13
CA LYS A 27 -1.22 12.38 -1.57
C LYS A 27 -1.44 10.91 -1.91
N CYS A 28 -2.42 10.62 -2.76
CA CYS A 28 -2.68 9.26 -3.21
C CYS A 28 -1.63 8.84 -4.23
N ILE A 29 -0.89 7.79 -3.90
CA ILE A 29 0.15 7.23 -4.77
C ILE A 29 -0.45 6.17 -5.69
N TRP A 30 -1.29 5.31 -5.13
CA TRP A 30 -1.87 4.18 -5.84
C TRP A 30 -3.18 3.80 -5.17
N HIS A 31 -4.10 3.32 -5.97
CA HIS A 31 -5.42 2.94 -5.47
C HIS A 31 -6.04 1.93 -6.43
N SER A 32 -6.69 0.93 -5.90
CA SER A 32 -7.33 -0.10 -6.69
C SER A 32 -8.42 -0.82 -5.89
N ALA A 33 -9.28 -1.51 -6.62
CA ALA A 33 -10.31 -2.36 -6.03
C ALA A 33 -10.42 -3.62 -6.89
N GLY A 34 -10.71 -4.75 -6.25
CA GLY A 34 -10.87 -6.01 -6.96
C GLY A 34 -9.59 -6.80 -7.17
N GLU A 35 -8.47 -6.32 -6.63
CA GLU A 35 -7.21 -7.04 -6.74
C GLU A 35 -7.08 -8.08 -5.64
N THR A 36 -6.32 -9.15 -5.91
CA THR A 36 -5.96 -10.13 -4.89
C THR A 36 -4.59 -9.80 -4.30
N ASN A 37 -3.67 -9.36 -5.13
CA ASN A 37 -2.34 -8.94 -4.72
C ASN A 37 -1.96 -7.72 -5.52
N ALA A 38 -1.08 -6.89 -4.98
CA ALA A 38 -0.59 -5.72 -5.67
C ALA A 38 0.85 -5.43 -5.28
N MET A 39 1.58 -4.76 -6.18
CA MET A 39 2.94 -4.31 -5.94
C MET A 39 3.01 -2.86 -6.37
N VAL A 40 3.43 -1.99 -5.47
CA VAL A 40 3.48 -0.55 -5.72
C VAL A 40 4.90 -0.05 -5.54
N ASN A 41 5.50 0.44 -6.62
CA ASN A 41 6.83 1.02 -6.56
C ASN A 41 6.75 2.44 -6.01
N VAL A 42 7.57 2.72 -4.99
CA VAL A 42 7.56 4.02 -4.32
C VAL A 42 8.98 4.47 -4.04
N SER A 43 9.14 5.75 -3.74
CA SER A 43 10.41 6.29 -3.28
C SER A 43 10.59 6.00 -1.81
N THR A 44 11.81 6.21 -1.30
CA THR A 44 12.09 6.12 0.13
C THR A 44 11.20 7.09 0.90
N GLY A 45 10.61 6.61 1.98
CA GLY A 45 9.76 7.44 2.82
C GLY A 45 8.73 6.63 3.59
N CYS A 46 7.84 7.34 4.27
CA CYS A 46 6.75 6.72 5.02
C CYS A 46 5.48 6.77 4.20
N TYR A 47 4.73 5.69 4.25
CA TYR A 47 3.47 5.58 3.49
C TYR A 47 2.38 5.00 4.37
N ILE A 48 1.16 5.35 4.04
CA ILE A 48 -0.02 4.81 4.69
C ILE A 48 -0.73 3.92 3.68
N VAL A 49 -0.92 2.66 4.06
CA VAL A 49 -1.56 1.67 3.20
C VAL A 49 -2.89 1.29 3.84
N LYS A 50 -3.95 1.37 3.04
CA LYS A 50 -5.28 1.06 3.51
C LYS A 50 -5.84 -0.09 2.69
N VAL A 51 -6.32 -1.13 3.37
CA VAL A 51 -6.95 -2.29 2.73
C VAL A 51 -8.28 -2.53 3.43
N GLY A 52 -9.37 -2.33 2.72
CA GLY A 52 -10.69 -2.40 3.32
C GLY A 52 -10.81 -1.41 4.46
N SER A 53 -11.09 -1.89 5.66
CA SER A 53 -11.19 -1.05 6.86
C SER A 53 -9.89 -0.99 7.66
N ARG A 54 -8.84 -1.67 7.19
CA ARG A 54 -7.56 -1.73 7.90
C ARG A 54 -6.60 -0.68 7.35
N THR A 55 -5.78 -0.14 8.23
CA THR A 55 -4.78 0.86 7.88
C THR A 55 -3.44 0.43 8.46
N ALA A 56 -2.38 0.56 7.67
CA ALA A 56 -1.03 0.23 8.11
C ALA A 56 -0.07 1.35 7.68
N LYS A 57 0.92 1.61 8.50
CA LYS A 57 1.97 2.58 8.20
C LYS A 57 3.22 1.81 7.83
N ILE A 58 3.78 2.09 6.66
CA ILE A 58 4.92 1.37 6.12
C ILE A 58 6.08 2.34 5.90
N LEU A 59 7.24 1.94 6.37
CA LEU A 59 8.48 2.68 6.12
C LEU A 59 9.24 1.99 5.00
N VAL A 60 9.50 2.73 3.94
CA VAL A 60 10.27 2.26 2.79
C VAL A 60 11.65 2.91 2.84
N LYS A 61 12.68 2.10 2.95
CA LYS A 61 14.06 2.57 3.08
C LYS A 61 14.81 2.61 1.76
#